data_74e6ca07c85e5134db962bf2ab2f3e61
#
_entry.id   74e6ca07c85e5134db962bf2ab2f3e61
#
_cell.length_a   1.000
_cell.length_b   1.000
_cell.length_c   1.000
_cell.angle_alpha   90.00
_cell.angle_beta   90.00
_cell.angle_gamma   90.00
#
_symmetry.space_group_name_H-M   'P 1'
#
loop_
_entity.id
_entity.type
_entity.pdbx_description
1 polymer ?
#
loop_
_entity_poly.entity_id
_entity_poly.type
_entity_poly.pdbx_seq_one_letter_code
_entity_poly.pdbx_strand_id
1 'polypeptide(L)' 'MRILLVNKYFYRKGGAETYFFALAEGLRALGHDVAFFSMQHPNNEPSYWSKYFVSEKDYVGIFPLSRRFRKLPR' A
#
# COMPACT_ATOMS: atom_id res chain seq x y z
N MET A 1 2.50 0.45 -17.79
CA MET A 1 3.25 1.21 -16.78
C MET A 1 3.33 0.42 -15.50
N ARG A 2 4.37 0.60 -14.75
CA ARG A 2 4.51 -0.06 -13.45
C ARG A 2 4.16 0.92 -12.36
N ILE A 3 3.24 0.50 -11.50
CA ILE A 3 2.70 1.38 -10.46
C ILE A 3 2.87 0.72 -9.11
N LEU A 4 3.38 1.47 -8.14
CA LEU A 4 3.48 0.99 -6.78
C LEU A 4 2.40 1.71 -5.96
N LEU A 5 1.52 0.92 -5.36
CA LEU A 5 0.48 1.47 -4.49
C LEU A 5 0.88 1.21 -3.04
N VAL A 6 0.87 2.25 -2.25
CA VAL A 6 1.30 2.19 -0.86
C VAL A 6 0.14 2.55 0.03
N ASN A 7 -0.14 1.68 1.00
CA ASN A 7 -1.18 1.96 1.98
C ASN A 7 -0.81 1.21 3.25
N LYS A 8 -1.11 1.79 4.40
CA LYS A 8 -0.73 1.16 5.66
C LYS A 8 -1.41 -0.18 5.85
N TYR A 9 -2.69 -0.28 5.50
CA TYR A 9 -3.44 -1.51 5.68
C TYR A 9 -3.67 -2.19 4.36
N PHE A 10 -3.52 -3.51 4.34
CA PHE A 10 -3.75 -4.29 3.14
C PHE A 10 -4.92 -5.24 3.34
N TYR A 11 -5.94 -4.78 4.04
CA TYR A 11 -7.18 -5.52 4.21
C TYR A 11 -8.30 -4.49 4.24
N ARG A 12 -9.52 -4.94 4.02
CA ARG A 12 -10.64 -4.02 3.88
C ARG A 12 -11.09 -3.52 5.24
N LYS A 13 -10.30 -2.62 5.79
CA LYS A 13 -10.56 -2.04 7.09
C LYS A 13 -11.68 -1.01 7.04
N GLY A 14 -11.76 -0.27 5.95
CA GLY A 14 -12.75 0.77 5.82
C GLY A 14 -12.87 1.23 4.38
N GLY A 15 -13.52 2.37 4.18
CA GLY A 15 -13.77 2.88 2.84
C GLY A 15 -12.50 3.17 2.05
N ALA A 16 -11.48 3.69 2.72
CA ALA A 16 -10.24 4.04 2.04
C ALA A 16 -9.57 2.79 1.46
N GLU A 17 -9.58 1.69 2.23
CA GLU A 17 -8.96 0.46 1.76
C GLU A 17 -9.79 -0.19 0.66
N THR A 18 -11.09 -0.08 0.74
CA THR A 18 -11.95 -0.58 -0.32
C THR A 18 -11.65 0.16 -1.62
N TYR A 19 -11.49 1.46 -1.55
CA TYR A 19 -11.14 2.25 -2.72
C TYR A 19 -9.76 1.87 -3.24
N PHE A 20 -8.82 1.63 -2.34
CA PHE A 20 -7.46 1.24 -2.68
C PHE A 20 -7.46 -0.03 -3.52
N PHE A 21 -8.21 -1.06 -3.08
CA PHE A 21 -8.27 -2.29 -3.84
C PHE A 21 -9.01 -2.12 -5.16
N ALA A 22 -10.06 -1.31 -5.17
CA ALA A 22 -10.78 -1.05 -6.41
C ALA A 22 -9.90 -0.32 -7.42
N LEU A 23 -9.09 0.60 -6.95
CA LEU A 23 -8.15 1.31 -7.81
C LEU A 23 -7.14 0.34 -8.42
N ALA A 24 -6.64 -0.60 -7.61
CA ALA A 24 -5.68 -1.57 -8.11
C ALA A 24 -6.30 -2.42 -9.21
N GLU A 25 -7.53 -2.86 -9.01
CA GLU A 25 -8.22 -3.65 -10.03
C GLU A 25 -8.39 -2.86 -11.31
N GLY A 26 -8.79 -1.61 -11.20
CA GLY A 26 -8.97 -0.77 -12.38
C GLY A 26 -7.67 -0.57 -13.14
N LEU A 27 -6.58 -0.36 -12.42
CA LEU A 27 -5.29 -0.16 -13.06
C LEU A 27 -4.83 -1.42 -13.78
N ARG A 28 -5.05 -2.59 -13.18
CA ARG A 28 -4.71 -3.84 -13.83
C ARG A 28 -5.55 -4.05 -15.08
N ALA A 29 -6.83 -3.70 -15.00
CA ALA A 29 -7.71 -3.85 -16.14
C ALA A 29 -7.26 -2.99 -17.32
N LEU A 30 -6.56 -1.89 -17.03
CA LEU A 30 -6.02 -1.03 -18.06
C LEU A 30 -4.65 -1.48 -18.55
N GLY A 31 -4.16 -2.62 -18.05
CA GLY A 31 -2.91 -3.17 -18.55
C GLY A 31 -1.67 -2.74 -17.78
N HIS A 32 -1.84 -2.10 -16.63
CA HIS A 32 -0.69 -1.69 -15.83
C HIS A 32 -0.26 -2.80 -14.89
N ASP A 33 1.04 -2.84 -14.61
CA ASP A 33 1.57 -3.72 -13.58
C ASP A 33 1.46 -3.01 -12.25
N VAL A 34 0.80 -3.63 -11.29
CA VAL A 34 0.58 -3.01 -9.99
C VAL A 34 1.30 -3.80 -8.92
N ALA A 35 2.14 -3.13 -8.16
CA ALA A 35 2.80 -3.69 -7.00
C ALA A 35 2.26 -3.01 -5.75
N PHE A 36 2.38 -3.67 -4.61
CA PHE A 36 1.85 -3.14 -3.36
C PHE A 36 2.93 -3.08 -2.31
N PHE A 37 2.84 -2.08 -1.43
CA PHE A 37 3.64 -2.02 -0.23
C PHE A 37 2.75 -1.62 0.93
N SER A 38 2.83 -2.37 2.02
CA SER A 38 1.95 -2.15 3.16
C SER A 38 2.63 -2.72 4.41
N MET A 39 1.95 -2.73 5.53
CA MET A 39 2.49 -3.36 6.72
C MET A 39 1.91 -4.76 6.88
N GLN A 40 2.64 -5.60 7.59
CA GLN A 40 2.17 -6.95 7.87
C GLN A 40 0.99 -6.91 8.83
N HIS A 41 0.03 -7.77 8.57
CA HIS A 41 -1.14 -7.86 9.44
C HIS A 41 -1.83 -9.19 9.17
N PRO A 42 -2.34 -9.86 10.20
CA PRO A 42 -2.95 -11.17 10.01
C PRO A 42 -4.19 -11.16 9.12
N ASN A 43 -4.84 -10.02 9.00
CA ASN A 43 -6.04 -9.93 8.18
C ASN A 43 -5.77 -9.52 6.73
N ASN A 44 -4.50 -9.39 6.36
CA ASN A 44 -4.18 -8.92 5.02
C ASN A 44 -4.72 -9.84 3.93
N GLU A 45 -5.10 -9.23 2.82
CA GLU A 45 -5.46 -9.97 1.63
C GLU A 45 -4.22 -10.68 1.11
N PRO A 46 -4.36 -11.88 0.55
CA PRO A 46 -3.21 -12.58 -0.02
C PRO A 46 -2.64 -11.81 -1.18
N SER A 47 -1.32 -11.78 -1.27
CA SER A 47 -0.65 -11.07 -2.36
C SER A 47 0.75 -11.58 -2.54
N TYR A 48 1.21 -11.62 -3.78
CA TYR A 48 2.59 -11.93 -4.08
C TYR A 48 3.53 -10.98 -3.36
N TRP A 49 3.10 -9.74 -3.16
CA TRP A 49 3.93 -8.69 -2.59
C TRP A 49 4.01 -8.73 -1.07
N SER A 50 3.21 -9.59 -0.44
CA SER A 50 3.18 -9.66 1.03
C SER A 50 4.54 -9.95 1.63
N LYS A 51 5.38 -10.67 0.93
CA LYS A 51 6.70 -11.01 1.45
C LYS A 51 7.60 -9.80 1.61
N TYR A 52 7.24 -8.69 1.00
CA TYR A 52 8.01 -7.45 1.12
C TYR A 52 7.41 -6.50 2.14
N PHE A 53 6.29 -6.86 2.72
CA PHE A 53 5.63 -5.99 3.70
C PHE A 53 6.43 -6.01 5.00
N VAL A 54 6.39 -4.89 5.71
CA VAL A 54 7.16 -4.75 6.95
C VAL A 54 6.22 -4.64 8.13
N SER A 55 6.77 -4.75 9.34
CA SER A 55 5.97 -4.62 10.55
C SER A 55 5.40 -3.21 10.64
N GLU A 56 4.40 -3.05 11.49
CA GLU A 56 3.82 -1.73 11.70
C GLU A 56 4.89 -0.73 12.13
N LYS A 57 5.77 -1.14 13.03
CA LYS A 57 6.82 -0.27 13.51
C LYS A 57 7.74 0.17 12.37
N ASP A 58 8.13 -0.78 11.53
CA ASP A 58 9.00 -0.48 10.41
C ASP A 58 8.30 0.38 9.37
N TYR A 59 7.02 0.13 9.14
CA TYR A 59 6.27 0.93 8.20
C TYR A 59 6.23 2.39 8.65
N VAL A 60 5.94 2.59 9.93
CA VAL A 60 5.91 3.95 10.46
C VAL A 60 7.29 4.58 10.40
N GLY A 61 8.35 3.78 10.55
CA GLY A 61 9.70 4.28 10.44
C GLY A 61 10.04 4.75 9.03
N ILE A 62 9.54 4.04 8.03
CA ILE A 62 9.78 4.40 6.64
C ILE A 62 8.95 5.60 6.23
N PHE A 63 7.69 5.66 6.70
CA PHE A 63 6.78 6.75 6.38
C PHE A 63 6.37 7.45 7.66
N PRO A 64 7.32 8.00 8.42
CA PRO A 64 7.07 8.42 9.79
C PRO A 64 6.03 9.48 9.89
N LEU A 65 5.96 10.26 8.91
CA LEU A 65 5.14 11.38 9.05
C LEU A 65 4.46 11.64 7.82
N SER A 66 3.50 10.81 7.56
CA SER A 66 2.74 11.08 6.38
C SER A 66 2.32 12.52 6.35
N ARG A 67 2.22 13.11 7.49
CA ARG A 67 1.85 14.50 7.51
C ARG A 67 2.95 15.40 7.12
N ARG A 68 4.16 14.86 6.95
CA ARG A 68 5.22 15.69 6.56
C ARG A 68 5.77 15.36 5.27
N PHE A 69 5.15 14.51 4.56
CA PHE A 69 5.73 14.17 3.29
C PHE A 69 5.95 15.37 2.42
N ARG A 70 5.21 16.41 2.66
CA ARG A 70 5.39 17.56 1.85
C ARG A 70 6.66 18.27 2.17
N LYS A 71 7.35 17.83 3.18
CA LYS A 71 8.58 18.45 3.51
C LYS A 71 9.73 17.74 2.93
N LEU A 72 9.52 16.86 2.01
CA LEU A 72 10.61 16.15 1.42
C LEU A 72 11.57 17.16 0.83
N PRO A 73 12.83 17.14 1.23
CA PRO A 73 13.77 18.05 0.65
C PRO A 73 14.03 17.62 -0.76
N ARG A 74 14.39 18.50 -1.50
CA ARG A 74 14.67 18.16 -2.89
C ARG A 74 16.05 17.84 -3.10
#